data_d60aa4f691d28292d7feae2192300ace
#
_entry.id   d60aa4f691d28292d7feae2192300ace
#
_cell.length_a   1.000
_cell.length_b   1.000
_cell.length_c   1.000
_cell.angle_alpha   90.00
_cell.angle_beta   90.00
_cell.angle_gamma   90.00
#
_symmetry.space_group_name_H-M   'P 1'
#
loop_
_entity.id
_entity.type
_entity.pdbx_description
1 polymer ?
#
loop_
_entity_poly.entity_id
_entity_poly.type
_entity_poly.pdbx_seq_one_letter_code
_entity_poly.pdbx_strand_id
1 'polypeptide(L)'
;MIYSVSNFGYEGQLVTVECDVREGIPALDIVGLADSSVKELRERVKVAMKNSCDVEIDKRVLLSLSPADLKKEGACFDLPVALAIMTALKEKETEKIVAFGELELSGKVRAVRGVYNALLCAKENGIEMAIVPKGNENDIPEGIK
;
A
#
# COMPACT_ATOMS: atom_id res chain seq x y z
N MET A 1 -6.61 -9.16 -3.27
CA MET A 1 -5.17 -8.85 -3.50
C MET A 1 -4.96 -7.36 -3.63
N ILE A 2 -3.99 -6.84 -2.91
CA ILE A 2 -3.70 -5.39 -2.90
C ILE A 2 -2.54 -5.12 -3.86
N TYR A 3 -2.68 -4.07 -4.66
CA TYR A 3 -1.68 -3.61 -5.61
C TYR A 3 -1.40 -2.14 -5.40
N SER A 4 -0.27 -1.69 -5.87
CA SER A 4 0.03 -0.28 -6.04
C SER A 4 0.79 -0.10 -7.36
N VAL A 5 1.27 1.09 -7.62
CA VAL A 5 2.04 1.37 -8.84
C VAL A 5 3.25 2.22 -8.47
N SER A 6 4.40 1.84 -8.99
CA SER A 6 5.59 2.68 -8.92
C SER A 6 5.61 3.60 -10.13
N ASN A 7 5.65 4.90 -9.89
CA ASN A 7 5.74 5.93 -10.94
C ASN A 7 7.16 6.38 -11.22
N PHE A 8 8.13 5.56 -10.87
CA PHE A 8 9.52 5.89 -11.13
C PHE A 8 9.81 5.79 -12.64
N GLY A 9 10.25 6.89 -13.22
CA GLY A 9 10.44 6.99 -14.67
C GLY A 9 9.18 7.48 -15.39
N TYR A 10 9.10 7.21 -16.70
CA TYR A 10 7.99 7.68 -17.55
C TYR A 10 6.78 6.77 -17.54
N GLU A 11 6.96 5.53 -17.18
CA GLU A 11 5.89 4.55 -17.17
C GLU A 11 5.67 4.01 -15.76
N GLY A 12 4.40 3.87 -15.38
CA GLY A 12 4.05 3.20 -14.14
C GLY A 12 4.27 1.70 -14.26
N GLN A 13 4.71 1.07 -13.18
CA GLN A 13 4.83 -0.39 -13.12
C GLN A 13 4.06 -0.91 -11.93
N LEU A 14 3.30 -1.96 -12.15
CA LEU A 14 2.46 -2.56 -11.12
C LEU A 14 3.31 -3.17 -10.01
N VAL A 15 2.92 -2.89 -8.79
CA VAL A 15 3.53 -3.44 -7.59
C VAL A 15 2.50 -4.33 -6.89
N THR A 16 2.86 -5.57 -6.62
CA THR A 16 2.02 -6.48 -5.85
C THR A 16 2.39 -6.37 -4.37
N VAL A 17 1.38 -6.20 -3.53
CA VAL A 17 1.55 -6.07 -2.09
C VAL A 17 0.99 -7.32 -1.42
N GLU A 18 1.88 -8.17 -0.92
CA GLU A 18 1.50 -9.43 -0.29
C GLU A 18 1.81 -9.39 1.21
N CYS A 19 0.95 -10.01 1.99
CA CYS A 19 1.13 -10.06 3.44
C CYS A 19 0.89 -11.47 3.95
N ASP A 20 1.85 -12.01 4.70
CA ASP A 20 1.75 -13.29 5.37
C ASP A 20 1.74 -13.06 6.89
N VAL A 21 0.80 -13.67 7.57
CA VAL A 21 0.65 -13.56 9.02
C VAL A 21 0.77 -14.93 9.65
N ARG A 22 1.65 -15.06 10.63
CA ARG A 22 1.88 -16.31 11.36
C ARG A 22 1.91 -16.08 12.87
N GLU A 23 1.63 -17.13 13.61
CA GLU A 23 1.83 -17.09 15.05
C GLU A 23 3.33 -16.99 15.35
N GLY A 24 3.66 -16.24 16.37
CA GLY A 24 5.04 -16.06 16.79
C GLY A 24 5.24 -14.75 17.55
N ILE A 25 6.49 -14.39 17.76
CA ILE A 25 6.85 -13.13 18.41
C ILE A 25 6.38 -11.98 17.51
N PRO A 26 5.61 -11.02 18.04
CA PRO A 26 5.10 -9.91 17.24
C PRO A 26 6.22 -9.16 16.53
N ALA A 27 6.09 -9.03 15.22
CA ALA A 27 7.06 -8.32 14.39
C ALA A 27 6.42 -7.94 13.06
N LEU A 28 6.92 -6.87 12.47
CA LEU A 28 6.58 -6.48 11.10
C LEU A 28 7.87 -6.38 10.30
N ASP A 29 8.06 -7.31 9.39
CA ASP A 29 9.17 -7.30 8.44
C ASP A 29 8.66 -6.92 7.07
N ILE A 30 9.39 -6.05 6.37
CA ILE A 30 9.03 -5.57 5.05
C ILE A 30 10.19 -5.84 4.10
N VAL A 31 9.90 -6.52 2.98
CA VAL A 31 10.87 -6.78 1.93
C VAL A 31 10.41 -6.16 0.61
N GLY A 32 11.35 -5.87 -0.27
CA GLY A 32 11.07 -5.26 -1.56
C GLY A 32 11.22 -3.75 -1.60
N LEU A 33 11.67 -3.13 -0.51
CA LEU A 33 12.01 -1.71 -0.43
C LEU A 33 13.46 -1.53 0.00
N ALA A 34 14.03 -0.36 -0.29
CA ALA A 34 15.34 0.02 0.23
C ALA A 34 15.27 0.12 1.76
N ASP A 35 16.34 -0.30 2.44
CA ASP A 35 16.38 -0.33 3.92
C ASP A 35 16.08 1.03 4.56
N SER A 36 16.53 2.11 3.92
CA SER A 36 16.27 3.47 4.41
C SER A 36 14.78 3.84 4.43
N SER A 37 13.99 3.25 3.52
CA SER A 37 12.55 3.49 3.43
C SER A 37 11.74 2.59 4.34
N VAL A 38 12.24 1.39 4.62
CA VAL A 38 11.53 0.37 5.41
C VAL A 38 11.24 0.85 6.83
N LYS A 39 12.25 1.42 7.49
CA LYS A 39 12.10 1.86 8.87
C LYS A 39 11.02 2.93 9.02
N GLU A 40 11.06 3.94 8.15
CA GLU A 40 10.09 5.03 8.19
C GLU A 40 8.67 4.55 7.87
N LEU A 41 8.52 3.75 6.84
CA LEU A 41 7.22 3.22 6.45
C LEU A 41 6.65 2.36 7.57
N ARG A 42 7.44 1.47 8.15
CA ARG A 42 7.01 0.61 9.25
C ARG A 42 6.48 1.41 10.42
N GLU A 43 7.18 2.46 10.83
CA GLU A 43 6.76 3.28 11.96
C GLU A 43 5.48 4.06 11.65
N ARG A 44 5.38 4.67 10.47
CA ARG A 44 4.15 5.38 10.09
C ARG A 44 2.93 4.47 10.06
N VAL A 45 3.08 3.31 9.43
CA VAL A 45 1.97 2.35 9.28
C VAL A 45 1.52 1.82 10.64
N LYS A 46 2.45 1.42 11.50
CA LYS A 46 2.12 0.91 12.84
C LYS A 46 1.35 1.94 13.66
N VAL A 47 1.85 3.17 13.71
CA VAL A 47 1.23 4.24 14.50
C VAL A 47 -0.12 4.64 13.91
N ALA A 48 -0.21 4.78 12.59
CA ALA A 48 -1.46 5.15 11.93
C ALA A 48 -2.55 4.10 12.14
N MET A 49 -2.23 2.81 12.04
CA MET A 49 -3.20 1.74 12.28
C MET A 49 -3.69 1.75 13.72
N LYS A 50 -2.81 1.97 14.69
CA LYS A 50 -3.18 2.04 16.10
C LYS A 50 -4.09 3.23 16.36
N ASN A 51 -3.73 4.41 15.87
CA ASN A 51 -4.45 5.65 16.15
C ASN A 51 -5.81 5.73 15.45
N SER A 52 -5.93 5.19 14.25
CA SER A 52 -7.16 5.33 13.47
C SER A 52 -8.11 4.13 13.61
N CYS A 53 -7.58 2.91 13.74
CA CYS A 53 -8.38 1.68 13.73
C CYS A 53 -8.22 0.84 14.99
N ASP A 54 -7.40 1.27 15.93
CA ASP A 54 -7.03 0.53 17.14
C ASP A 54 -6.49 -0.87 16.84
N VAL A 55 -5.73 -0.98 15.74
CA VAL A 55 -5.10 -2.23 15.31
C VAL A 55 -3.65 -2.25 15.73
N GLU A 56 -3.26 -3.29 16.46
CA GLU A 56 -1.87 -3.55 16.83
C GLU A 56 -1.40 -4.84 16.19
N ILE A 57 -0.10 -4.89 15.89
CA ILE A 57 0.50 -6.10 15.34
C ILE A 57 0.87 -7.02 16.51
N ASP A 58 0.07 -8.05 16.71
CA ASP A 58 0.23 -9.04 17.78
C ASP A 58 0.72 -10.39 17.27
N LYS A 59 1.05 -10.47 15.99
CA LYS A 59 1.53 -11.68 15.31
C LYS A 59 2.78 -11.37 14.50
N ARG A 60 3.41 -12.40 13.98
CA ARG A 60 4.53 -12.22 13.08
C ARG A 60 4.02 -11.94 11.67
N VAL A 61 4.31 -10.75 11.16
CA VAL A 61 3.83 -10.28 9.86
C VAL A 61 5.01 -10.07 8.92
N LEU A 62 4.93 -10.66 7.73
CA LEU A 62 5.85 -10.41 6.64
C LEU A 62 5.09 -9.76 5.49
N LEU A 63 5.55 -8.59 5.08
CA LEU A 63 4.99 -7.86 3.97
C LEU A 63 6.00 -7.80 2.83
N SER A 64 5.54 -8.14 1.63
CA SER A 64 6.39 -8.15 0.43
C SER A 64 5.85 -7.23 -0.64
N LEU A 65 6.72 -6.39 -1.17
CA LEU A 65 6.43 -5.53 -2.32
C LEU A 65 7.19 -6.07 -3.52
N SER A 66 6.48 -6.59 -4.52
CA SER A 66 7.06 -7.25 -5.69
C SER A 66 6.81 -6.44 -6.96
N PRO A 67 7.71 -6.42 -7.93
CA PRO A 67 9.00 -7.10 -7.94
C PRO A 67 10.06 -6.38 -7.11
N ALA A 68 10.98 -7.13 -6.53
CA ALA A 68 11.99 -6.59 -5.61
C ALA A 68 13.02 -5.70 -6.28
N ASP A 69 13.31 -5.95 -7.55
CA ASP A 69 14.28 -5.19 -8.34
C ASP A 69 13.73 -3.88 -8.89
N LEU A 70 12.42 -3.67 -8.80
CA LEU A 70 11.78 -2.44 -9.22
C LEU A 70 12.02 -1.35 -8.18
N LYS A 71 12.50 -0.20 -8.64
CA LYS A 71 12.71 0.94 -7.76
C LYS A 71 11.37 1.49 -7.27
N LYS A 72 11.22 1.57 -5.96
CA LYS A 72 10.01 2.06 -5.30
C LYS A 72 10.39 3.20 -4.39
N GLU A 73 9.87 4.38 -4.64
CA GLU A 73 10.14 5.57 -3.86
C GLU A 73 8.85 6.26 -3.43
N GLY A 74 8.99 7.02 -2.35
CA GLY A 74 7.90 7.83 -1.82
C GLY A 74 7.01 7.09 -0.85
N ALA A 75 6.23 7.88 -0.14
CA ALA A 75 5.33 7.38 0.91
C ALA A 75 3.99 6.90 0.38
N CYS A 76 3.79 6.88 -0.94
CA CYS A 76 2.52 6.43 -1.55
C CYS A 76 2.20 4.96 -1.27
N PHE A 77 3.18 4.17 -0.83
CA PHE A 77 2.97 2.78 -0.45
C PHE A 77 2.44 2.59 0.97
N ASP A 78 2.38 3.64 1.78
CA ASP A 78 1.90 3.55 3.16
C ASP A 78 0.50 2.93 3.24
N LEU A 79 -0.45 3.48 2.48
CA LEU A 79 -1.84 3.00 2.49
C LEU A 79 -1.98 1.56 1.99
N PRO A 80 -1.43 1.17 0.83
CA PRO A 80 -1.54 -0.22 0.39
C PRO A 80 -0.90 -1.20 1.37
N VAL A 81 0.20 -0.84 2.03
CA VAL A 81 0.82 -1.68 3.06
C VAL A 81 -0.12 -1.86 4.25
N ALA A 82 -0.68 -0.78 4.77
CA ALA A 82 -1.62 -0.83 5.89
C ALA A 82 -2.85 -1.68 5.55
N LEU A 83 -3.41 -1.52 4.34
CA LEU A 83 -4.57 -2.29 3.91
C LEU A 83 -4.25 -3.78 3.79
N ALA A 84 -3.09 -4.13 3.25
CA ALA A 84 -2.66 -5.52 3.14
C ALA A 84 -2.51 -6.17 4.51
N ILE A 85 -1.91 -5.47 5.47
CA ILE A 85 -1.76 -5.95 6.84
C ILE A 85 -3.12 -6.15 7.51
N MET A 86 -4.01 -5.16 7.42
CA MET A 86 -5.31 -5.23 8.07
C MET A 86 -6.19 -6.34 7.48
N THR A 87 -6.19 -6.52 6.16
CA THR A 87 -6.95 -7.61 5.54
C THR A 87 -6.39 -8.97 5.91
N ALA A 88 -5.08 -9.12 5.98
CA ALA A 88 -4.44 -10.37 6.38
C ALA A 88 -4.71 -10.72 7.85
N LEU A 89 -4.67 -9.73 8.75
CA LEU A 89 -4.96 -9.94 10.17
C LEU A 89 -6.41 -10.35 10.40
N LYS A 90 -7.32 -9.92 9.54
CA LYS A 90 -8.74 -10.28 9.61
C LYS A 90 -9.06 -11.54 8.79
N GLU A 91 -8.06 -12.17 8.20
CA GLU A 91 -8.21 -13.35 7.36
C GLU A 91 -9.23 -13.16 6.23
N LYS A 92 -9.27 -11.95 5.68
CA LYS A 92 -10.18 -11.60 4.59
C LYS A 92 -9.45 -11.62 3.25
N GLU A 93 -10.15 -12.08 2.21
CA GLU A 93 -9.70 -11.92 0.85
C GLU A 93 -10.41 -10.72 0.24
N THR A 94 -9.72 -10.01 -0.64
CA THR A 94 -10.28 -8.88 -1.36
C THR A 94 -10.25 -9.15 -2.86
N GLU A 95 -11.10 -8.44 -3.58
CA GLU A 95 -10.96 -8.32 -5.03
C GLU A 95 -9.62 -7.64 -5.32
N LYS A 96 -9.22 -7.62 -6.60
CA LYS A 96 -8.03 -6.87 -7.01
C LYS A 96 -8.26 -5.39 -6.82
N ILE A 97 -7.51 -4.78 -5.91
CA ILE A 97 -7.64 -3.36 -5.59
C ILE A 97 -6.26 -2.72 -5.70
N VAL A 98 -6.18 -1.58 -6.38
CA VAL A 98 -5.00 -0.74 -6.36
C VAL A 98 -5.20 0.36 -5.34
N ALA A 99 -4.17 0.67 -4.55
CA ALA A 99 -4.25 1.68 -3.50
C ALA A 99 -3.02 2.58 -3.50
N PHE A 100 -3.24 3.84 -3.14
CA PHE A 100 -2.19 4.85 -3.01
C PHE A 100 -2.50 5.75 -1.83
N GLY A 101 -1.50 6.21 -1.14
CA GLY A 101 -1.68 7.21 -0.10
C GLY A 101 -0.53 7.25 0.88
N GLU A 102 -0.16 8.45 1.29
CA GLU A 102 0.76 8.68 2.38
C GLU A 102 -0.05 8.80 3.68
N LEU A 103 0.38 8.09 4.72
CA LEU A 103 -0.31 8.13 6.01
C LEU A 103 0.33 9.12 6.96
N GLU A 104 -0.51 9.95 7.58
CA GLU A 104 -0.14 10.69 8.77
C GLU A 104 -0.24 9.77 9.99
N LEU A 105 0.43 10.10 11.06
CA LEU A 105 0.39 9.29 12.29
C LEU A 105 -1.01 9.17 12.89
N SER A 106 -1.88 10.13 12.59
CA SER A 106 -3.30 10.08 12.98
C SER A 106 -4.11 9.04 12.20
N GLY A 107 -3.57 8.53 11.10
CA GLY A 107 -4.27 7.67 10.17
C GLY A 107 -4.90 8.40 8.99
N LYS A 108 -4.82 9.73 8.97
CA LYS A 108 -5.30 10.51 7.83
C LYS A 108 -4.46 10.22 6.60
N VAL A 109 -5.11 10.11 5.44
CA VAL A 109 -4.46 9.79 4.17
C VAL A 109 -4.24 11.06 3.37
N ARG A 110 -2.97 11.32 3.04
CA ARG A 110 -2.60 12.49 2.23
C ARG A 110 -2.65 12.19 0.76
N ALA A 111 -3.01 13.19 -0.04
CA ALA A 111 -2.93 13.13 -1.49
C ALA A 111 -1.49 12.87 -1.95
N VAL A 112 -1.35 12.16 -3.06
CA VAL A 112 -0.05 11.82 -3.65
C VAL A 112 -0.03 12.25 -5.12
N ARG A 113 1.17 12.34 -5.69
CA ARG A 113 1.35 12.72 -7.08
C ARG A 113 1.24 11.50 -7.99
N GLY A 114 0.83 11.74 -9.23
CA GLY A 114 0.86 10.73 -10.29
C GLY A 114 -0.25 9.70 -10.22
N VAL A 115 -1.33 9.96 -9.48
CA VAL A 115 -2.44 9.01 -9.32
C VAL A 115 -3.12 8.72 -10.65
N TYR A 116 -3.36 9.72 -11.50
CA TYR A 116 -4.03 9.51 -12.78
C TYR A 116 -3.26 8.50 -13.64
N ASN A 117 -1.96 8.71 -13.84
CA ASN A 117 -1.12 7.80 -14.63
C ASN A 117 -0.99 6.42 -13.99
N ALA A 118 -0.92 6.39 -12.66
CA ALA A 118 -0.87 5.13 -11.93
C ALA A 118 -2.15 4.32 -12.11
N LEU A 119 -3.31 4.97 -12.09
CA LEU A 119 -4.59 4.30 -12.31
C LEU A 119 -4.75 3.82 -13.75
N LEU A 120 -4.20 4.54 -14.74
CA LEU A 120 -4.15 4.05 -16.11
C LEU A 120 -3.34 2.75 -16.20
N CYS A 121 -2.19 2.71 -15.54
CA CYS A 121 -1.37 1.49 -15.47
C CYS A 121 -2.14 0.34 -14.83
N ALA A 122 -2.83 0.58 -13.74
CA ALA A 122 -3.65 -0.44 -13.07
C ALA A 122 -4.75 -0.96 -14.00
N LYS A 123 -5.43 -0.06 -14.71
CA LYS A 123 -6.48 -0.43 -15.65
C LYS A 123 -5.94 -1.31 -16.77
N GLU A 124 -4.76 -1.01 -17.31
CA GLU A 124 -4.09 -1.83 -18.32
C GLU A 124 -3.78 -3.23 -17.82
N ASN A 125 -3.64 -3.41 -16.51
CA ASN A 125 -3.39 -4.69 -15.87
C ASN A 125 -4.67 -5.36 -15.35
N GLY A 126 -5.85 -4.88 -15.77
CA GLY A 126 -7.12 -5.49 -15.42
C GLY A 126 -7.67 -5.14 -14.05
N ILE A 127 -7.14 -4.12 -13.40
CA ILE A 127 -7.61 -3.68 -12.09
C ILE A 127 -8.55 -2.49 -12.27
N GLU A 128 -9.79 -2.65 -11.82
CA GLU A 128 -10.85 -1.64 -12.03
C GLU A 128 -11.29 -0.97 -10.73
N MET A 129 -10.79 -1.42 -9.59
CA MET A 129 -11.17 -0.87 -8.29
C MET A 129 -9.97 -0.23 -7.62
N ALA A 130 -10.15 0.98 -7.10
CA ALA A 130 -9.07 1.74 -6.48
C ALA A 130 -9.50 2.36 -5.16
N ILE A 131 -8.53 2.48 -4.25
CA ILE A 131 -8.66 3.26 -3.03
C ILE A 131 -7.62 4.37 -3.11
N VAL A 132 -8.09 5.61 -3.17
CA VAL A 132 -7.24 6.78 -3.32
C VAL A 132 -7.54 7.81 -2.23
N PRO A 133 -6.58 8.69 -1.92
CA PRO A 133 -6.85 9.78 -0.98
C PRO A 133 -7.97 10.68 -1.50
N LYS A 134 -8.75 11.24 -0.59
CA LYS A 134 -9.82 12.18 -0.95
C LYS A 134 -9.29 13.35 -1.78
N GLY A 135 -8.08 13.82 -1.49
CA GLY A 135 -7.45 14.90 -2.25
C GLY A 135 -7.13 14.55 -3.71
N ASN A 136 -7.22 13.29 -4.08
CA ASN A 136 -6.99 12.81 -5.46
C ASN A 136 -8.28 12.45 -6.18
N GLU A 137 -9.44 12.85 -5.68
CA GLU A 137 -10.74 12.46 -6.24
C GLU A 137 -10.94 12.91 -7.70
N ASN A 138 -10.24 13.97 -8.13
CA ASN A 138 -10.31 14.47 -9.49
C ASN A 138 -9.31 13.80 -10.46
N ASP A 139 -8.50 12.88 -9.94
CA ASP A 139 -7.44 12.21 -10.71
C ASP A 139 -7.84 10.81 -11.19
N ILE A 140 -9.14 10.51 -11.21
CA ILE A 140 -9.62 9.16 -11.50
C ILE A 140 -10.06 9.05 -12.96
N PRO A 141 -9.41 8.19 -13.77
CA PRO A 141 -9.82 7.97 -15.15
C PRO A 141 -11.13 7.17 -15.25
N GLU A 142 -11.77 7.22 -16.42
CA GLU A 142 -12.96 6.41 -16.69
C GLU A 142 -12.66 4.92 -16.57
N GLY A 143 -13.63 4.15 -16.08
CA GLY A 143 -13.52 2.71 -15.94
C GLY A 143 -12.89 2.25 -14.62
N ILE A 144 -12.56 3.18 -13.72
CA ILE A 144 -12.06 2.89 -12.38
C ILE A 144 -13.13 3.29 -11.35
N LYS A 145 -13.32 2.43 -10.38
CA LYS A 145 -14.27 2.66 -9.28
C LYS A 145 -13.54 2.99 -7.99
#